data_77abfac76e17db4377b87e56c764ddc3
#
_entry.id   77abfac76e17db4377b87e56c764ddc3
#
_cell.length_a   1.000
_cell.length_b   1.000
_cell.length_c   1.000
_cell.angle_alpha   90.00
_cell.angle_beta   90.00
_cell.angle_gamma   90.00
#
_symmetry.space_group_name_H-M   'P 1'
#
loop_
_entity.id
_entity.type
_entity.pdbx_description
1 polymer ?
#
loop_
_entity_poly.entity_id
_entity_poly.type
_entity_poly.pdbx_seq_one_letter_code
_entity_poly.pdbx_strand_id
1 'polypeptide(L)'
;MPKRTDLKSVLVIGSGPIVIGQAAEFDYSGTQAIRVLKEEGVRVVLVNSNPATIMTDPELADATYVEPITPAVVAKIIEKERPDALLPTLGGQTALNTAIALDKDGVLERFGVELIGANIEAIELGENRELFKGVVERAGGESARSHIVHTMEEALAAVEDLKYPVVVRPSFTMGGLGSGMAYDEADLYRICGAGLQYSPTSEVLLEESILGWKEYELEMMRDKNDNVVVVLSLIHISEPTRPLY
;
A
#
# COMPACT_ATOMS: atom_id res chain seq x y z
N MET A 1 -17.21 16.04 -5.17
CA MET A 1 -17.41 15.21 -6.39
C MET A 1 -18.81 14.64 -6.34
N PRO A 2 -19.53 14.55 -7.45
CA PRO A 2 -20.89 14.03 -7.42
C PRO A 2 -20.86 12.51 -7.12
N LYS A 3 -21.90 12.06 -6.42
CA LYS A 3 -22.11 10.64 -6.11
C LYS A 3 -22.15 9.78 -7.39
N ARG A 4 -21.51 8.61 -7.34
CA ARG A 4 -21.62 7.58 -8.38
C ARG A 4 -22.99 6.89 -8.28
N THR A 5 -23.89 7.18 -9.20
CA THR A 5 -25.25 6.60 -9.24
C THR A 5 -25.32 5.26 -9.98
N ASP A 6 -24.27 4.91 -10.67
CA ASP A 6 -24.10 3.66 -11.42
C ASP A 6 -23.66 2.49 -10.54
N LEU A 7 -23.01 2.74 -9.38
CA LEU A 7 -22.61 1.71 -8.43
C LEU A 7 -23.73 1.40 -7.43
N LYS A 8 -24.14 0.15 -7.37
CA LYS A 8 -25.14 -0.36 -6.43
C LYS A 8 -24.53 -1.23 -5.33
N SER A 9 -23.40 -1.87 -5.63
CA SER A 9 -22.71 -2.77 -4.71
C SER A 9 -21.19 -2.68 -4.86
N VAL A 10 -20.49 -2.71 -3.72
CA VAL A 10 -19.02 -2.63 -3.65
C VAL A 10 -18.50 -3.76 -2.75
N LEU A 11 -17.50 -4.49 -3.23
CA LEU A 11 -16.71 -5.41 -2.40
C LEU A 11 -15.50 -4.65 -1.85
N VAL A 12 -15.36 -4.63 -0.53
CA VAL A 12 -14.22 -4.07 0.19
C VAL A 12 -13.33 -5.21 0.67
N ILE A 13 -12.04 -5.12 0.39
CA ILE A 13 -11.05 -6.07 0.93
C ILE A 13 -10.36 -5.43 2.13
N GLY A 14 -10.42 -6.10 3.28
CA GLY A 14 -9.72 -5.67 4.49
C GLY A 14 -8.23 -6.03 4.47
N SER A 15 -7.53 -5.62 5.52
CA SER A 15 -6.07 -5.80 5.65
C SER A 15 -5.64 -7.18 6.16
N GLY A 16 -6.59 -7.99 6.62
CA GLY A 16 -6.27 -9.26 7.28
C GLY A 16 -5.88 -9.08 8.75
N PRO A 17 -4.99 -9.93 9.28
CA PRO A 17 -4.51 -9.82 10.65
C PRO A 17 -3.78 -8.49 10.86
N ILE A 18 -3.97 -7.88 12.04
CA ILE A 18 -3.22 -6.69 12.43
C ILE A 18 -1.77 -7.10 12.68
N VAL A 19 -0.86 -6.56 11.88
CA VAL A 19 0.59 -6.71 12.07
C VAL A 19 1.20 -5.36 12.43
N ILE A 20 2.34 -5.40 13.12
CA ILE A 20 3.08 -4.17 13.47
C ILE A 20 3.46 -3.44 12.18
N GLY A 21 3.11 -2.15 12.09
CA GLY A 21 3.33 -1.31 10.92
C GLY A 21 2.16 -1.21 9.94
N GLN A 22 1.13 -2.05 10.09
CA GLN A 22 -0.14 -1.95 9.34
C GLN A 22 -1.36 -1.71 10.22
N ALA A 23 -1.18 -1.71 11.45
CA ALA A 23 -2.07 -1.50 12.58
C ALA A 23 -3.57 -1.19 12.30
N ALA A 24 -4.21 -0.68 13.33
CA ALA A 24 -5.60 -0.24 13.36
C ALA A 24 -5.98 0.81 12.30
N GLU A 25 -5.02 1.42 11.65
CA GLU A 25 -5.21 2.44 10.61
C GLU A 25 -6.03 1.92 9.43
N PHE A 26 -5.65 0.78 8.85
CA PHE A 26 -6.42 0.19 7.74
C PHE A 26 -7.78 -0.32 8.18
N ASP A 27 -7.88 -0.85 9.39
CA ASP A 27 -9.14 -1.31 9.95
C ASP A 27 -10.12 -0.15 10.16
N TYR A 28 -9.62 0.97 10.68
CA TYR A 28 -10.40 2.20 10.83
C TYR A 28 -10.80 2.80 9.48
N SER A 29 -9.86 2.91 8.54
CA SER A 29 -10.13 3.47 7.21
C SER A 29 -11.15 2.65 6.44
N GLY A 30 -11.04 1.32 6.48
CA GLY A 30 -12.01 0.41 5.89
C GLY A 30 -13.39 0.54 6.53
N THR A 31 -13.45 0.66 7.86
CA THR A 31 -14.71 0.89 8.58
C THR A 31 -15.37 2.19 8.15
N GLN A 32 -14.63 3.29 8.00
CA GLN A 32 -15.17 4.57 7.55
C GLN A 32 -15.69 4.48 6.11
N ALA A 33 -14.94 3.81 5.22
CA ALA A 33 -15.40 3.61 3.85
C ALA A 33 -16.70 2.81 3.78
N ILE A 34 -16.84 1.75 4.55
CA ILE A 34 -18.09 0.96 4.62
C ILE A 34 -19.25 1.84 5.06
N ARG A 35 -19.06 2.65 6.11
CA ARG A 35 -20.10 3.57 6.61
C ARG A 35 -20.52 4.58 5.54
N VAL A 36 -19.56 5.25 4.91
CA VAL A 36 -19.84 6.25 3.88
C VAL A 36 -20.53 5.63 2.67
N LEU A 37 -20.09 4.47 2.22
CA LEU A 37 -20.74 3.75 1.11
C LEU A 37 -22.20 3.39 1.45
N LYS A 38 -22.47 2.94 2.67
CA LYS A 38 -23.86 2.64 3.13
C LYS A 38 -24.70 3.91 3.25
N GLU A 39 -24.16 5.00 3.79
CA GLU A 39 -24.82 6.32 3.83
C GLU A 39 -25.21 6.80 2.43
N GLU A 40 -24.36 6.52 1.45
CA GLU A 40 -24.61 6.77 0.04
C GLU A 40 -25.62 5.79 -0.60
N GLY A 41 -26.11 4.79 0.16
CA GLY A 41 -27.07 3.79 -0.31
C GLY A 41 -26.46 2.71 -1.21
N VAL A 42 -25.16 2.49 -1.12
CA VAL A 42 -24.45 1.42 -1.81
C VAL A 42 -24.43 0.18 -0.91
N ARG A 43 -24.77 -0.99 -1.47
CA ARG A 43 -24.63 -2.27 -0.77
C ARG A 43 -23.16 -2.62 -0.62
N VAL A 44 -22.72 -2.92 0.60
CA VAL A 44 -21.32 -3.22 0.90
C VAL A 44 -21.15 -4.69 1.27
N VAL A 45 -20.25 -5.34 0.54
CA VAL A 45 -19.74 -6.67 0.87
C VAL A 45 -18.32 -6.50 1.40
N LEU A 46 -18.00 -7.13 2.52
CA LEU A 46 -16.68 -7.12 3.12
C LEU A 46 -16.07 -8.51 3.12
N VAL A 47 -14.80 -8.60 2.77
CA VAL A 47 -13.94 -9.75 3.09
C VAL A 47 -12.77 -9.32 3.95
N ASN A 48 -12.59 -9.95 5.11
CA ASN A 48 -11.45 -9.76 5.99
C ASN A 48 -11.16 -11.05 6.75
N SER A 49 -9.91 -11.43 6.87
CA SER A 49 -9.54 -12.68 7.57
C SER A 49 -9.46 -12.55 9.09
N ASN A 50 -9.53 -11.34 9.64
CA ASN A 50 -9.52 -11.12 11.08
C ASN A 50 -10.96 -10.97 11.60
N PRO A 51 -11.44 -11.91 12.44
CA PRO A 51 -12.79 -11.82 13.00
C PRO A 51 -12.92 -10.81 14.16
N ALA A 52 -11.84 -10.33 14.70
CA ALA A 52 -11.81 -9.54 15.93
C ALA A 52 -11.45 -8.06 15.67
N THR A 53 -12.01 -7.47 14.64
CA THR A 53 -11.82 -6.06 14.30
C THR A 53 -13.15 -5.32 14.26
N ILE A 54 -13.09 -3.98 14.35
CA ILE A 54 -14.29 -3.14 14.18
C ILE A 54 -14.87 -3.27 12.77
N MET A 55 -14.01 -3.57 11.78
CA MET A 55 -14.42 -3.70 10.39
C MET A 55 -15.31 -4.93 10.15
N THR A 56 -15.09 -6.01 10.89
CA THR A 56 -15.86 -7.26 10.77
C THR A 56 -17.08 -7.33 11.69
N ASP A 57 -17.46 -6.22 12.33
CA ASP A 57 -18.71 -6.15 13.06
C ASP A 57 -19.88 -6.53 12.13
N PRO A 58 -20.73 -7.51 12.53
CA PRO A 58 -21.82 -7.99 11.69
C PRO A 58 -22.84 -6.93 11.28
N GLU A 59 -22.94 -5.83 12.04
CA GLU A 59 -23.87 -4.73 11.74
C GLU A 59 -23.30 -3.70 10.76
N LEU A 60 -22.00 -3.80 10.47
CA LEU A 60 -21.30 -2.78 9.68
C LEU A 60 -21.57 -2.95 8.18
N ALA A 61 -21.20 -4.07 7.59
CA ALA A 61 -21.43 -4.35 6.17
C ALA A 61 -22.74 -5.11 5.93
N ASP A 62 -23.27 -5.08 4.70
CA ASP A 62 -24.48 -5.83 4.34
C ASP A 62 -24.22 -7.34 4.20
N ALA A 63 -22.97 -7.71 3.90
CA ALA A 63 -22.47 -9.08 3.94
C ALA A 63 -21.00 -9.08 4.36
N THR A 64 -20.66 -9.87 5.37
CA THR A 64 -19.31 -10.00 5.91
C THR A 64 -18.79 -11.41 5.73
N TYR A 65 -17.64 -11.55 5.07
CA TYR A 65 -16.91 -12.80 4.87
C TYR A 65 -15.66 -12.79 5.74
N VAL A 66 -15.65 -13.59 6.78
CA VAL A 66 -14.46 -13.83 7.61
C VAL A 66 -13.74 -15.02 7.02
N GLU A 67 -12.96 -14.75 5.97
CA GLU A 67 -12.31 -15.76 5.14
C GLU A 67 -10.87 -15.34 4.79
N PRO A 68 -9.99 -16.29 4.45
CA PRO A 68 -8.64 -15.96 3.98
C PRO A 68 -8.68 -15.02 2.77
N ILE A 69 -7.89 -13.94 2.83
CA ILE A 69 -7.76 -12.98 1.73
C ILE A 69 -6.79 -13.57 0.69
N THR A 70 -7.31 -14.48 -0.12
CA THR A 70 -6.59 -15.07 -1.25
C THR A 70 -7.36 -14.84 -2.55
N PRO A 71 -6.68 -14.73 -3.72
CA PRO A 71 -7.37 -14.54 -5.00
C PRO A 71 -8.47 -15.57 -5.25
N ALA A 72 -8.21 -16.85 -4.91
CA ALA A 72 -9.17 -17.93 -5.11
C ALA A 72 -10.43 -17.79 -4.24
N VAL A 73 -10.30 -17.34 -3.00
CA VAL A 73 -11.45 -17.12 -2.10
C VAL A 73 -12.21 -15.87 -2.52
N VAL A 74 -11.51 -14.78 -2.79
CA VAL A 74 -12.15 -13.52 -3.21
C VAL A 74 -12.87 -13.69 -4.56
N ALA A 75 -12.31 -14.46 -5.49
CA ALA A 75 -12.98 -14.79 -6.75
C ALA A 75 -14.33 -15.51 -6.53
N LYS A 76 -14.41 -16.44 -5.57
CA LYS A 76 -15.68 -17.10 -5.20
C LYS A 76 -16.69 -16.14 -4.57
N ILE A 77 -16.22 -15.18 -3.78
CA ILE A 77 -17.07 -14.14 -3.21
C ILE A 77 -17.61 -13.24 -4.34
N ILE A 78 -16.76 -12.82 -5.27
CA ILE A 78 -17.17 -12.05 -6.46
C ILE A 78 -18.20 -12.82 -7.29
N GLU A 79 -17.97 -14.10 -7.53
CA GLU A 79 -18.91 -14.95 -8.27
C GLU A 79 -20.29 -15.04 -7.59
N LYS A 80 -20.30 -15.12 -6.26
CA LYS A 80 -21.54 -15.23 -5.46
C LYS A 80 -22.27 -13.89 -5.35
N GLU A 81 -21.55 -12.84 -4.97
CA GLU A 81 -22.11 -11.54 -4.61
C GLU A 81 -22.33 -10.60 -5.79
N ARG A 82 -21.60 -10.80 -6.87
CA ARG A 82 -21.67 -10.00 -8.11
C ARG A 82 -21.59 -8.49 -7.84
N PRO A 83 -20.56 -8.01 -7.13
CA PRO A 83 -20.42 -6.58 -6.88
C PRO A 83 -20.16 -5.83 -8.18
N ASP A 84 -20.62 -4.58 -8.26
CA ASP A 84 -20.33 -3.70 -9.41
C ASP A 84 -18.88 -3.23 -9.36
N ALA A 85 -18.32 -3.10 -8.16
CA ALA A 85 -16.94 -2.62 -7.99
C ALA A 85 -16.19 -3.33 -6.84
N LEU A 86 -14.85 -3.28 -6.93
CA LEU A 86 -13.91 -3.75 -5.92
C LEU A 86 -13.09 -2.56 -5.40
N LEU A 87 -13.04 -2.39 -4.07
CA LEU A 87 -12.25 -1.37 -3.37
C LEU A 87 -11.13 -2.03 -2.56
N PRO A 88 -9.89 -2.09 -3.07
CA PRO A 88 -8.78 -2.75 -2.38
C PRO A 88 -7.89 -1.77 -1.59
N THR A 89 -7.99 -0.46 -1.85
CA THR A 89 -7.00 0.54 -1.37
C THR A 89 -6.97 0.74 0.15
N LEU A 90 -7.96 0.20 0.87
CA LEU A 90 -8.09 0.32 2.32
C LEU A 90 -7.69 -0.96 3.08
N GLY A 91 -7.17 -1.95 2.38
CA GLY A 91 -6.74 -3.22 2.96
C GLY A 91 -5.23 -3.45 2.91
N GLY A 92 -4.44 -2.40 2.71
CA GLY A 92 -2.99 -2.47 2.62
C GLY A 92 -2.49 -3.38 1.50
N GLN A 93 -1.23 -3.81 1.61
CA GLN A 93 -0.55 -4.61 0.58
C GLN A 93 -1.27 -5.93 0.27
N THR A 94 -1.87 -6.56 1.28
CA THR A 94 -2.63 -7.80 1.10
C THR A 94 -3.78 -7.62 0.11
N ALA A 95 -4.55 -6.54 0.26
CA ALA A 95 -5.67 -6.25 -0.61
C ALA A 95 -5.23 -5.83 -2.02
N LEU A 96 -4.18 -5.00 -2.12
CA LEU A 96 -3.63 -4.56 -3.40
C LEU A 96 -3.08 -5.73 -4.21
N ASN A 97 -2.28 -6.59 -3.60
CA ASN A 97 -1.76 -7.79 -4.25
C ASN A 97 -2.87 -8.76 -4.69
N THR A 98 -3.93 -8.88 -3.88
CA THR A 98 -5.09 -9.70 -4.23
C THR A 98 -5.83 -9.11 -5.43
N ALA A 99 -6.02 -7.79 -5.49
CA ALA A 99 -6.66 -7.13 -6.61
C ALA A 99 -5.88 -7.29 -7.92
N ILE A 100 -4.55 -7.12 -7.88
CA ILE A 100 -3.65 -7.37 -9.02
C ILE A 100 -3.77 -8.81 -9.52
N ALA A 101 -3.78 -9.79 -8.62
CA ALA A 101 -3.93 -11.19 -8.99
C ALA A 101 -5.29 -11.49 -9.62
N LEU A 102 -6.38 -10.95 -9.07
CA LEU A 102 -7.73 -11.10 -9.62
C LEU A 102 -7.86 -10.51 -11.03
N ASP A 103 -7.21 -9.39 -11.29
CA ASP A 103 -7.17 -8.78 -12.61
C ASP A 103 -6.38 -9.64 -13.59
N LYS A 104 -5.17 -10.06 -13.23
CA LYS A 104 -4.32 -10.95 -14.05
C LYS A 104 -4.98 -12.29 -14.37
N ASP A 105 -5.77 -12.82 -13.45
CA ASP A 105 -6.54 -14.06 -13.64
C ASP A 105 -7.84 -13.83 -14.46
N GLY A 106 -8.10 -12.60 -14.89
CA GLY A 106 -9.30 -12.21 -15.67
C GLY A 106 -10.60 -12.31 -14.88
N VAL A 107 -10.55 -12.35 -13.56
CA VAL A 107 -11.74 -12.47 -12.69
C VAL A 107 -12.57 -11.20 -12.75
N LEU A 108 -11.93 -10.04 -12.67
CA LEU A 108 -12.62 -8.75 -12.69
C LEU A 108 -13.37 -8.55 -14.01
N GLU A 109 -12.71 -8.82 -15.14
CA GLU A 109 -13.33 -8.74 -16.47
C GLU A 109 -14.48 -9.73 -16.64
N ARG A 110 -14.27 -11.00 -16.22
CA ARG A 110 -15.29 -12.07 -16.32
C ARG A 110 -16.60 -11.72 -15.64
N PHE A 111 -16.52 -11.03 -14.51
CA PHE A 111 -17.70 -10.70 -13.70
C PHE A 111 -18.14 -9.24 -13.86
N GLY A 112 -17.43 -8.45 -14.66
CA GLY A 112 -17.75 -7.04 -14.92
C GLY A 112 -17.54 -6.14 -13.68
N VAL A 113 -16.52 -6.44 -12.87
CA VAL A 113 -16.23 -5.70 -11.62
C VAL A 113 -15.25 -4.57 -11.89
N GLU A 114 -15.68 -3.33 -11.65
CA GLU A 114 -14.80 -2.15 -11.77
C GLU A 114 -13.86 -2.05 -10.56
N LEU A 115 -12.57 -1.84 -10.79
CA LEU A 115 -11.63 -1.51 -9.72
C LEU A 115 -11.75 -0.02 -9.40
N ILE A 116 -12.06 0.32 -8.16
CA ILE A 116 -12.23 1.70 -7.69
C ILE A 116 -11.22 2.06 -6.61
N GLY A 117 -10.99 3.36 -6.39
CA GLY A 117 -9.95 3.88 -5.50
C GLY A 117 -8.64 4.10 -6.25
N ALA A 118 -8.06 3.06 -6.82
CA ALA A 118 -6.93 3.13 -7.74
C ALA A 118 -7.08 2.06 -8.82
N ASN A 119 -6.65 2.34 -10.04
CA ASN A 119 -6.57 1.33 -11.11
C ASN A 119 -5.27 0.52 -10.99
N ILE A 120 -5.18 -0.60 -11.72
CA ILE A 120 -4.02 -1.50 -11.67
C ILE A 120 -2.73 -0.77 -12.03
N GLU A 121 -2.73 0.06 -13.07
CA GLU A 121 -1.56 0.83 -13.48
C GLU A 121 -1.07 1.76 -12.35
N ALA A 122 -1.99 2.47 -11.68
CA ALA A 122 -1.65 3.34 -10.56
C ALA A 122 -1.09 2.54 -9.37
N ILE A 123 -1.64 1.36 -9.09
CA ILE A 123 -1.15 0.48 -8.05
C ILE A 123 0.28 0.00 -8.39
N GLU A 124 0.50 -0.49 -9.60
CA GLU A 124 1.82 -0.97 -10.03
C GLU A 124 2.86 0.16 -10.02
N LEU A 125 2.50 1.36 -10.50
CA LEU A 125 3.38 2.52 -10.46
C LEU A 125 3.71 2.98 -9.03
N GLY A 126 2.75 2.91 -8.11
CA GLY A 126 2.95 3.30 -6.71
C GLY A 126 3.73 2.30 -5.89
N GLU A 127 3.52 1.01 -6.14
CA GLU A 127 4.15 -0.07 -5.36
C GLU A 127 5.55 -0.47 -5.86
N ASN A 128 5.80 -0.31 -7.15
CA ASN A 128 7.11 -0.59 -7.75
C ASN A 128 7.99 0.65 -7.68
N ARG A 129 9.04 0.57 -6.86
CA ARG A 129 9.94 1.70 -6.59
C ARG A 129 10.69 2.20 -7.83
N GLU A 130 11.09 1.30 -8.72
CA GLU A 130 11.77 1.66 -9.96
C GLU A 130 10.82 2.40 -10.91
N LEU A 131 9.60 1.90 -11.06
CA LEU A 131 8.57 2.56 -11.86
C LEU A 131 8.21 3.92 -11.27
N PHE A 132 8.06 4.00 -9.94
CA PHE A 132 7.78 5.26 -9.24
C PHE A 132 8.89 6.29 -9.42
N LYS A 133 10.16 5.87 -9.32
CA LYS A 133 11.31 6.74 -9.61
C LYS A 133 11.21 7.34 -11.00
N GLY A 134 10.89 6.54 -12.02
CA GLY A 134 10.67 7.02 -13.37
C GLY A 134 9.48 8.00 -13.48
N VAL A 135 8.43 7.86 -12.66
CA VAL A 135 7.33 8.84 -12.58
C VAL A 135 7.83 10.17 -12.04
N VAL A 136 8.58 10.15 -10.94
CA VAL A 136 9.16 11.35 -10.31
C VAL A 136 10.07 12.10 -11.29
N GLU A 137 10.95 11.40 -11.98
CA GLU A 137 11.86 11.97 -12.97
C GLU A 137 11.11 12.62 -14.15
N ARG A 138 10.08 11.95 -14.68
CA ARG A 138 9.23 12.51 -15.74
C ARG A 138 8.45 13.75 -15.29
N ALA A 139 8.10 13.82 -14.00
CA ALA A 139 7.47 15.00 -13.42
C ALA A 139 8.44 16.16 -13.12
N GLY A 140 9.74 15.98 -13.40
CA GLY A 140 10.78 16.97 -13.11
C GLY A 140 11.24 17.00 -11.66
N GLY A 141 10.88 15.99 -10.87
CA GLY A 141 11.38 15.80 -9.52
C GLY A 141 12.69 15.04 -9.48
N GLU A 142 13.34 15.09 -8.34
CA GLU A 142 14.53 14.31 -8.03
C GLU A 142 14.21 13.25 -6.98
N SER A 143 14.77 12.06 -7.13
CA SER A 143 14.72 11.01 -6.12
C SER A 143 16.10 10.82 -5.52
N ALA A 144 16.17 10.31 -4.29
CA ALA A 144 17.43 9.93 -3.67
C ALA A 144 18.20 8.94 -4.58
N ARG A 145 19.52 9.09 -4.65
CA ARG A 145 20.36 8.14 -5.38
C ARG A 145 20.20 6.77 -4.75
N SER A 146 20.02 5.76 -5.57
CA SER A 146 19.70 4.42 -5.07
C SER A 146 20.23 3.35 -6.01
N HIS A 147 20.52 2.18 -5.41
CA HIS A 147 20.89 0.96 -6.14
C HIS A 147 20.03 -0.20 -5.63
N ILE A 148 19.53 -1.00 -6.56
CA ILE A 148 18.92 -2.29 -6.25
C ILE A 148 20.03 -3.32 -6.18
N VAL A 149 20.05 -4.10 -5.09
CA VAL A 149 21.07 -5.12 -4.85
C VAL A 149 20.42 -6.45 -4.47
N HIS A 150 21.00 -7.54 -4.94
CA HIS A 150 20.56 -8.90 -4.66
C HIS A 150 21.58 -9.70 -3.85
N THR A 151 22.78 -9.16 -3.69
CA THR A 151 23.88 -9.78 -2.94
C THR A 151 24.58 -8.77 -2.06
N MET A 152 25.30 -9.25 -1.05
CA MET A 152 26.13 -8.38 -0.21
C MET A 152 27.30 -7.76 -0.97
N GLU A 153 27.79 -8.44 -2.01
CA GLU A 153 28.87 -7.96 -2.87
C GLU A 153 28.42 -6.73 -3.67
N GLU A 154 27.22 -6.81 -4.23
CA GLU A 154 26.57 -5.65 -4.89
C GLU A 154 26.27 -4.52 -3.90
N ALA A 155 25.89 -4.84 -2.67
CA ALA A 155 25.64 -3.85 -1.62
C ALA A 155 26.91 -3.07 -1.25
N LEU A 156 28.03 -3.75 -1.10
CA LEU A 156 29.32 -3.11 -0.84
C LEU A 156 29.75 -2.19 -2.00
N ALA A 157 29.58 -2.64 -3.23
CA ALA A 157 29.87 -1.83 -4.41
C ALA A 157 28.95 -0.58 -4.49
N ALA A 158 27.67 -0.73 -4.18
CA ALA A 158 26.70 0.38 -4.16
C ALA A 158 27.06 1.45 -3.12
N VAL A 159 27.56 1.07 -1.95
CA VAL A 159 27.96 2.01 -0.90
C VAL A 159 29.19 2.82 -1.28
N GLU A 160 30.06 2.32 -2.16
CA GLU A 160 31.17 3.11 -2.67
C GLU A 160 30.71 4.38 -3.41
N ASP A 161 29.54 4.31 -4.07
CA ASP A 161 28.90 5.45 -4.73
C ASP A 161 28.06 6.28 -3.76
N LEU A 162 27.15 5.62 -3.01
CA LEU A 162 26.18 6.30 -2.15
C LEU A 162 26.80 6.97 -0.93
N LYS A 163 27.89 6.41 -0.39
CA LYS A 163 28.54 6.75 0.89
C LYS A 163 27.64 6.50 2.10
N TYR A 164 28.27 6.27 3.25
CA TYR A 164 27.53 6.15 4.52
C TYR A 164 27.10 7.53 5.05
N PRO A 165 25.95 7.61 5.75
CA PRO A 165 24.99 6.54 6.00
C PRO A 165 24.11 6.23 4.79
N VAL A 166 23.69 4.96 4.66
CA VAL A 166 22.73 4.51 3.64
C VAL A 166 21.49 3.92 4.26
N VAL A 167 20.36 4.12 3.61
CA VAL A 167 19.09 3.54 3.98
C VAL A 167 18.93 2.19 3.29
N VAL A 168 18.60 1.16 4.06
CA VAL A 168 18.37 -0.20 3.58
C VAL A 168 16.88 -0.49 3.59
N ARG A 169 16.32 -0.83 2.41
CA ARG A 169 14.87 -1.04 2.24
C ARG A 169 14.63 -2.33 1.44
N PRO A 170 14.35 -3.46 2.09
CA PRO A 170 13.99 -4.69 1.40
C PRO A 170 12.72 -4.52 0.58
N SER A 171 12.68 -5.13 -0.60
CA SER A 171 11.49 -5.13 -1.44
C SER A 171 10.43 -6.09 -0.87
N PHE A 172 9.16 -5.72 -1.03
CA PHE A 172 7.98 -6.50 -0.60
C PHE A 172 7.94 -6.83 0.89
N THR A 173 8.60 -6.05 1.75
CA THR A 173 8.52 -6.16 3.20
C THR A 173 7.73 -5.00 3.79
N MET A 174 7.13 -5.22 4.97
CA MET A 174 6.28 -4.26 5.65
C MET A 174 6.72 -4.06 7.10
N GLY A 175 6.31 -2.93 7.68
CA GLY A 175 6.57 -2.64 9.09
C GLY A 175 8.04 -2.46 9.43
N GLY A 176 8.87 -2.12 8.46
CA GLY A 176 10.31 -1.94 8.68
C GLY A 176 11.10 -3.23 8.84
N LEU A 177 10.50 -4.39 8.55
CA LEU A 177 11.18 -5.69 8.67
C LEU A 177 12.41 -5.75 7.74
N GLY A 178 13.60 -5.92 8.33
CA GLY A 178 14.86 -5.93 7.61
C GLY A 178 15.31 -4.57 7.06
N SER A 179 14.55 -3.49 7.33
CA SER A 179 14.90 -2.12 6.97
C SER A 179 15.72 -1.46 8.07
N GLY A 180 16.49 -0.45 7.69
CA GLY A 180 17.23 0.34 8.66
C GLY A 180 18.22 1.27 8.01
N MET A 181 18.98 1.97 8.83
CA MET A 181 20.07 2.83 8.40
C MET A 181 21.40 2.20 8.76
N ALA A 182 22.26 2.02 7.79
CA ALA A 182 23.63 1.56 7.98
C ALA A 182 24.58 2.75 8.00
N TYR A 183 25.27 2.91 9.11
CA TYR A 183 26.25 3.99 9.32
C TYR A 183 27.67 3.57 8.96
N ASP A 184 27.91 2.27 8.90
CA ASP A 184 29.19 1.67 8.56
C ASP A 184 28.99 0.28 7.88
N GLU A 185 30.10 -0.35 7.55
CA GLU A 185 30.11 -1.66 6.88
C GLU A 185 29.51 -2.76 7.78
N ALA A 186 29.74 -2.71 9.10
CA ALA A 186 29.20 -3.72 10.02
C ALA A 186 27.67 -3.63 10.11
N ASP A 187 27.14 -2.41 10.14
CA ASP A 187 25.69 -2.16 10.05
C ASP A 187 25.13 -2.64 8.73
N LEU A 188 25.83 -2.39 7.60
CA LEU A 188 25.40 -2.82 6.28
C LEU A 188 25.28 -4.36 6.24
N TYR A 189 26.28 -5.10 6.69
CA TYR A 189 26.21 -6.56 6.75
C TYR A 189 25.04 -7.05 7.58
N ARG A 190 24.81 -6.45 8.73
CA ARG A 190 23.74 -6.83 9.65
C ARG A 190 22.36 -6.55 9.06
N ILE A 191 22.13 -5.34 8.54
CA ILE A 191 20.81 -4.87 8.12
C ILE A 191 20.51 -5.36 6.70
N CYS A 192 21.41 -5.16 5.75
CA CYS A 192 21.21 -5.58 4.36
C CYS A 192 21.20 -7.12 4.25
N GLY A 193 22.05 -7.82 5.00
CA GLY A 193 22.03 -9.28 5.06
C GLY A 193 20.68 -9.83 5.55
N ALA A 194 20.10 -9.22 6.59
CA ALA A 194 18.76 -9.55 7.06
C ALA A 194 17.70 -9.19 6.00
N GLY A 195 17.81 -8.03 5.37
CA GLY A 195 16.90 -7.56 4.33
C GLY A 195 16.83 -8.49 3.13
N LEU A 196 17.97 -8.98 2.65
CA LEU A 196 18.05 -9.96 1.57
C LEU A 196 17.38 -11.30 1.91
N GLN A 197 17.41 -11.69 3.19
CA GLN A 197 16.74 -12.91 3.67
C GLN A 197 15.23 -12.72 3.83
N TYR A 198 14.78 -11.54 4.27
CA TYR A 198 13.36 -11.25 4.47
C TYR A 198 12.62 -10.92 3.18
N SER A 199 13.31 -10.36 2.19
CA SER A 199 12.70 -10.07 0.89
C SER A 199 12.35 -11.36 0.14
N PRO A 200 11.09 -11.56 -0.27
CA PRO A 200 10.70 -12.73 -1.05
C PRO A 200 11.42 -12.85 -2.39
N THR A 201 11.93 -11.74 -2.91
CA THR A 201 12.69 -11.66 -4.17
C THR A 201 14.20 -11.57 -3.95
N SER A 202 14.67 -11.64 -2.68
CA SER A 202 16.07 -11.40 -2.31
C SER A 202 16.59 -10.07 -2.88
N GLU A 203 15.78 -9.04 -2.81
CA GLU A 203 16.04 -7.72 -3.37
C GLU A 203 16.00 -6.66 -2.27
N VAL A 204 16.99 -5.81 -2.25
CA VAL A 204 17.10 -4.68 -1.32
C VAL A 204 17.42 -3.42 -2.11
N LEU A 205 16.70 -2.35 -1.84
CA LEU A 205 17.04 -1.01 -2.28
C LEU A 205 17.96 -0.36 -1.25
N LEU A 206 19.13 0.07 -1.69
CA LEU A 206 20.02 0.95 -0.93
C LEU A 206 19.87 2.37 -1.44
N GLU A 207 19.59 3.30 -0.53
CA GLU A 207 19.41 4.72 -0.86
C GLU A 207 20.39 5.59 -0.07
N GLU A 208 20.82 6.70 -0.66
CA GLU A 208 21.55 7.72 0.06
C GLU A 208 20.69 8.30 1.19
N SER A 209 21.32 8.67 2.29
CA SER A 209 20.61 9.23 3.42
C SER A 209 20.22 10.68 3.17
N ILE A 210 18.95 10.99 3.43
CA ILE A 210 18.41 12.35 3.45
C ILE A 210 18.23 12.88 4.88
N LEU A 211 18.99 12.34 5.85
CA LEU A 211 18.96 12.82 7.23
C LEU A 211 19.24 14.32 7.33
N GLY A 212 18.40 15.03 8.07
CA GLY A 212 18.49 16.47 8.23
C GLY A 212 17.74 17.28 7.15
N TRP A 213 17.17 16.62 6.14
CA TRP A 213 16.27 17.28 5.22
C TRP A 213 14.91 17.53 5.89
N LYS A 214 14.18 18.52 5.40
CA LYS A 214 12.80 18.76 5.84
C LYS A 214 11.87 17.80 5.10
N GLU A 215 10.95 17.20 5.85
CA GLU A 215 9.91 16.33 5.31
C GLU A 215 8.64 17.15 5.08
N TYR A 216 8.07 17.02 3.89
CA TYR A 216 6.81 17.62 3.51
C TYR A 216 5.93 16.55 2.87
N GLU A 217 4.69 16.45 3.31
CA GLU A 217 3.72 15.49 2.79
C GLU A 217 2.42 16.20 2.41
N LEU A 218 1.88 15.84 1.26
CA LEU A 218 0.61 16.34 0.76
C LEU A 218 -0.30 15.16 0.45
N GLU A 219 -1.46 15.13 1.10
CA GLU A 219 -2.53 14.22 0.73
C GLU A 219 -3.32 14.79 -0.44
N MET A 220 -3.35 14.09 -1.53
CA MET A 220 -3.96 14.55 -2.78
C MET A 220 -5.02 13.56 -3.27
N MET A 221 -6.11 14.10 -3.77
CA MET A 221 -7.14 13.32 -4.47
C MET A 221 -7.27 13.79 -5.92
N ARG A 222 -7.37 12.83 -6.82
CA ARG A 222 -7.60 13.07 -8.25
C ARG A 222 -8.78 12.25 -8.73
N ASP A 223 -9.73 12.88 -9.39
CA ASP A 223 -10.86 12.17 -9.98
C ASP A 223 -10.58 11.77 -11.45
N LYS A 224 -11.48 10.97 -12.03
CA LYS A 224 -11.35 10.54 -13.43
C LYS A 224 -11.55 11.64 -14.47
N ASN A 225 -11.95 12.84 -14.07
CA ASN A 225 -12.05 14.03 -14.93
C ASN A 225 -10.82 14.93 -14.77
N ASP A 226 -9.78 14.44 -14.11
CA ASP A 226 -8.52 15.14 -13.88
C ASP A 226 -8.61 16.34 -12.93
N ASN A 227 -9.65 16.40 -12.10
CA ASN A 227 -9.70 17.38 -11.02
C ASN A 227 -8.80 16.91 -9.88
N VAL A 228 -7.90 17.80 -9.43
CA VAL A 228 -6.96 17.53 -8.34
C VAL A 228 -7.29 18.43 -7.16
N VAL A 229 -7.36 17.84 -5.97
CA VAL A 229 -7.57 18.54 -4.70
C VAL A 229 -6.50 18.13 -3.72
N VAL A 230 -5.84 19.09 -3.07
CA VAL A 230 -5.00 18.86 -1.90
C VAL A 230 -5.91 18.82 -0.68
N VAL A 231 -6.02 17.64 -0.07
CA VAL A 231 -6.93 17.40 1.06
C VAL A 231 -6.26 17.78 2.37
N LEU A 232 -4.98 17.46 2.52
CA LEU A 232 -4.22 17.67 3.74
C LEU A 232 -2.76 18.00 3.42
N SER A 233 -2.16 18.86 4.26
CA SER A 233 -0.71 19.08 4.31
C SER A 233 -0.21 18.76 5.71
N LEU A 234 0.67 17.79 5.83
CA LEU A 234 1.24 17.36 7.12
C LEU A 234 2.39 18.25 7.63
N ILE A 235 2.83 19.22 6.85
CA ILE A 235 3.89 20.18 7.22
C ILE A 235 3.61 20.86 8.56
N HIS A 236 2.35 21.16 8.85
CA HIS A 236 1.94 21.90 10.04
C HIS A 236 1.43 21.02 11.18
N ILE A 237 1.23 19.72 10.94
CA ILE A 237 0.63 18.79 11.90
C ILE A 237 1.69 17.95 12.60
N SER A 238 2.78 17.62 11.94
CA SER A 238 3.83 16.75 12.50
C SER A 238 4.90 17.48 13.32
N GLU A 239 5.16 18.75 13.06
CA GLU A 239 6.22 19.50 13.76
C GLU A 239 5.97 19.72 15.27
N PRO A 240 4.75 19.98 15.77
CA PRO A 240 4.54 20.23 17.20
C PRO A 240 4.60 18.98 18.07
N THR A 241 4.57 17.81 17.50
CA THR A 241 4.47 16.54 18.24
C THR A 241 5.76 15.70 18.26
N ARG A 242 6.79 16.09 17.53
CA ARG A 242 8.10 15.44 17.60
C ARG A 242 8.89 15.97 18.79
N PRO A 243 9.26 15.10 19.78
CA PRO A 243 10.20 15.50 20.80
C PRO A 243 11.55 15.90 20.16
N LEU A 244 12.04 17.04 20.52
CA LEU A 244 13.37 17.53 20.12
C LEU A 244 14.45 16.83 20.98
N TYR A 245 14.72 15.57 20.75
CA TYR A 245 15.90 14.89 21.32
C TYR A 245 16.66 14.13 20.27
#